data_bfabe4288087e24b87b25cfa459d3bd3
#
_entry.id   bfabe4288087e24b87b25cfa459d3bd3
#
_cell.length_a   1.000
_cell.length_b   1.000
_cell.length_c   1.000
_cell.angle_alpha   90.00
_cell.angle_beta   90.00
_cell.angle_gamma   90.00
#
_symmetry.space_group_name_H-M   'P 1'
#
loop_
_entity.id
_entity.type
_entity.pdbx_description
1 polymer ?
#
loop_
_entity_poly.entity_id
_entity_poly.type
_entity_poly.pdbx_seq_one_letter_code
_entity_poly.pdbx_strand_id
1 'polypeptide(L)'
;AGKNVRGNEIPGKESKQKVNFRYGKNVVLSDSGNELLSMTDGYIIMEGDKICVSDVLELNNVDHSTGNIDHKGSIHITGNVCDNFTVKAVGNVIVDGVVEGAQILSEGDIIIARGMNGKGKGKIIAGGNVIAKFLESVDVNADGYVDCDSILHSKVKTKDEVHVVGKRGFITGGRICATKGVQVKNLGSRMGVNTIVEVGADPSLKQKIQELEQTLEANERIIKKARPLLSSATDKLKKGIAIPNDQLALIKKTHSTYNVAKSENARVRQRLKKIKDALEKSKRASVIVSGEAYVSTKIVIGGVSMEVERSVRKCKFVRDRGAIKIRGL
;
A
#
# COMPACT_ATOMS: atom_id res chain seq x y z
N ALA A 1 52.53 -10.17 -2.45
CA ALA A 1 53.85 -10.80 -2.24
C ALA A 1 53.89 -12.07 -3.08
N GLY A 2 54.94 -12.24 -3.89
CA GLY A 2 55.21 -13.43 -4.69
C GLY A 2 56.46 -14.15 -4.16
N LYS A 3 56.76 -15.38 -4.67
CA LYS A 3 58.02 -16.06 -4.41
C LYS A 3 58.81 -16.13 -5.71
N ASN A 4 60.14 -15.89 -5.62
CA ASN A 4 61.01 -16.11 -6.76
C ASN A 4 61.29 -17.62 -7.00
N VAL A 5 61.89 -17.95 -8.10
CA VAL A 5 62.23 -19.33 -8.47
C VAL A 5 63.17 -20.07 -7.45
N ARG A 6 63.75 -19.36 -6.50
CA ARG A 6 64.58 -19.90 -5.39
C ARG A 6 63.79 -19.98 -4.08
N GLY A 7 62.44 -19.70 -4.08
CA GLY A 7 61.57 -19.78 -2.89
C GLY A 7 61.62 -18.54 -1.97
N ASN A 8 62.39 -17.51 -2.28
CA ASN A 8 62.47 -16.31 -1.46
C ASN A 8 61.26 -15.39 -1.73
N GLU A 9 60.74 -14.74 -0.71
CA GLU A 9 59.65 -13.82 -0.82
C GLU A 9 60.10 -12.55 -1.60
N ILE A 10 59.29 -12.16 -2.60
CA ILE A 10 59.43 -10.91 -3.29
C ILE A 10 58.50 -9.92 -2.61
N PRO A 11 59.02 -8.88 -1.93
CA PRO A 11 58.13 -7.87 -1.33
C PRO A 11 57.29 -7.21 -2.41
N GLY A 12 55.99 -7.05 -2.15
CA GLY A 12 55.10 -6.32 -3.01
C GLY A 12 55.60 -4.86 -3.15
N LYS A 13 55.60 -4.31 -4.36
CA LYS A 13 55.78 -2.89 -4.51
C LYS A 13 54.60 -2.16 -3.87
N GLU A 14 54.81 -1.37 -2.83
CA GLU A 14 53.81 -0.45 -2.32
C GLU A 14 53.41 0.51 -3.43
N SER A 15 52.14 0.52 -3.77
CA SER A 15 51.60 1.52 -4.70
C SER A 15 51.72 2.88 -4.05
N LYS A 16 52.54 3.75 -4.64
CA LYS A 16 52.70 5.15 -4.18
C LYS A 16 51.50 6.03 -4.56
N GLN A 17 50.52 5.52 -5.28
CA GLN A 17 49.28 6.22 -5.55
C GLN A 17 48.31 6.01 -4.41
N LYS A 18 48.20 6.98 -3.50
CA LYS A 18 47.03 7.12 -2.62
C LYS A 18 45.88 7.53 -3.50
N VAL A 19 44.95 6.61 -3.78
CA VAL A 19 43.67 6.95 -4.39
C VAL A 19 42.84 7.60 -3.32
N ASN A 20 42.77 8.93 -3.33
CA ASN A 20 41.84 9.67 -2.46
C ASN A 20 40.45 9.63 -3.09
N PHE A 21 39.58 8.72 -2.67
CA PHE A 21 38.17 8.75 -3.02
C PHE A 21 37.51 9.93 -2.31
N ARG A 22 36.92 10.83 -3.09
CA ARG A 22 35.99 11.82 -2.57
C ARG A 22 34.65 11.15 -2.34
N TYR A 23 33.98 11.50 -1.29
CA TYR A 23 32.65 10.97 -0.96
C TYR A 23 31.63 12.09 -0.81
N GLY A 24 30.38 11.76 -1.06
CA GLY A 24 29.27 12.72 -1.05
C GLY A 24 28.11 12.19 -0.22
N LYS A 25 26.90 12.29 -0.75
CA LYS A 25 25.64 11.98 -0.05
C LYS A 25 25.61 10.53 0.42
N ASN A 26 25.16 10.32 1.67
CA ASN A 26 24.95 8.99 2.30
C ASN A 26 26.21 8.12 2.42
N VAL A 27 27.41 8.70 2.38
CA VAL A 27 28.69 8.01 2.56
C VAL A 27 29.52 8.74 3.61
N VAL A 28 30.15 7.99 4.49
CA VAL A 28 31.09 8.52 5.50
C VAL A 28 32.41 7.74 5.43
N LEU A 29 33.49 8.40 5.81
CA LEU A 29 34.78 7.75 5.97
C LEU A 29 34.80 7.02 7.32
N SER A 30 35.28 5.78 7.35
CA SER A 30 35.46 5.04 8.59
C SER A 30 36.51 5.71 9.50
N ASP A 31 36.47 5.42 10.79
CA ASP A 31 37.41 5.95 11.77
C ASP A 31 38.88 5.56 11.43
N SER A 32 39.08 4.44 10.75
CA SER A 32 40.40 4.00 10.26
C SER A 32 40.91 4.80 9.06
N GLY A 33 40.07 5.59 8.38
CA GLY A 33 40.38 6.38 7.18
C GLY A 33 40.64 5.54 5.92
N ASN A 34 40.42 4.22 5.96
CA ASN A 34 40.73 3.30 4.86
C ASN A 34 39.50 2.77 4.13
N GLU A 35 38.29 3.02 4.63
CA GLU A 35 37.05 2.47 4.12
C GLU A 35 35.98 3.56 4.05
N LEU A 36 35.13 3.49 3.02
CA LEU A 36 33.92 4.29 2.92
C LEU A 36 32.73 3.43 3.35
N LEU A 37 31.95 3.95 4.28
CA LEU A 37 30.78 3.28 4.84
C LEU A 37 29.51 3.96 4.32
N SER A 38 28.55 3.15 3.89
CA SER A 38 27.21 3.64 3.54
C SER A 38 26.39 3.92 4.79
N MET A 39 25.70 5.06 4.84
CA MET A 39 24.79 5.44 5.90
C MET A 39 23.35 4.96 5.66
N THR A 40 23.05 4.44 4.46
CA THR A 40 21.70 3.99 4.06
C THR A 40 21.81 2.77 3.16
N ASP A 41 20.75 1.98 3.08
CA ASP A 41 20.62 0.96 2.05
C ASP A 41 20.41 1.62 0.70
N GLY A 42 21.16 1.18 -0.32
CA GLY A 42 21.11 1.76 -1.64
C GLY A 42 22.20 1.22 -2.55
N TYR A 43 22.41 1.86 -3.68
CA TYR A 43 23.46 1.51 -4.62
C TYR A 43 24.46 2.64 -4.81
N ILE A 44 25.67 2.25 -5.16
CA ILE A 44 26.79 3.19 -5.32
C ILE A 44 26.63 3.91 -6.67
N ILE A 45 26.66 5.23 -6.62
CA ILE A 45 26.71 6.10 -7.79
C ILE A 45 27.96 6.97 -7.75
N MET A 46 28.42 7.37 -8.92
CA MET A 46 29.51 8.35 -9.08
C MET A 46 28.91 9.69 -9.53
N GLU A 47 28.99 10.70 -8.67
CA GLU A 47 28.65 12.08 -9.02
C GLU A 47 29.95 12.86 -9.27
N GLY A 48 30.38 12.93 -10.53
CA GLY A 48 31.68 13.45 -10.90
C GLY A 48 32.80 12.58 -10.35
N ASP A 49 33.56 13.08 -9.37
CA ASP A 49 34.65 12.38 -8.69
C ASP A 49 34.29 11.88 -7.27
N LYS A 50 33.02 11.99 -6.89
CA LYS A 50 32.52 11.61 -5.57
C LYS A 50 31.75 10.29 -5.62
N ILE A 51 32.02 9.43 -4.65
CA ILE A 51 31.24 8.23 -4.40
C ILE A 51 30.06 8.61 -3.51
N CYS A 52 28.84 8.35 -3.98
CA CYS A 52 27.60 8.58 -3.27
C CYS A 52 26.81 7.27 -3.17
N VAL A 53 25.89 7.17 -2.22
CA VAL A 53 24.91 6.08 -2.16
C VAL A 53 23.52 6.67 -2.34
N SER A 54 22.79 6.14 -3.33
CA SER A 54 21.42 6.54 -3.62
C SER A 54 20.44 5.44 -3.21
N ASP A 55 19.36 5.83 -2.55
CA ASP A 55 18.21 4.99 -2.26
C ASP A 55 17.19 4.96 -3.42
N VAL A 56 17.44 5.75 -4.48
CA VAL A 56 16.63 5.80 -5.70
C VAL A 56 17.38 5.09 -6.81
N LEU A 57 16.83 3.98 -7.29
CA LEU A 57 17.32 3.27 -8.47
C LEU A 57 16.82 3.97 -9.73
N GLU A 58 17.72 4.54 -10.51
CA GLU A 58 17.40 5.17 -11.80
C GLU A 58 17.62 4.18 -12.96
N LEU A 59 16.62 4.05 -13.81
CA LEU A 59 16.63 3.17 -14.98
C LEU A 59 16.07 3.92 -16.19
N ASN A 60 16.55 3.59 -17.37
CA ASN A 60 15.98 4.15 -18.60
C ASN A 60 14.66 3.44 -18.94
N ASN A 61 14.69 2.13 -19.21
CA ASN A 61 13.51 1.33 -19.49
C ASN A 61 13.54 0.03 -18.67
N VAL A 62 12.36 -0.59 -18.52
CA VAL A 62 12.26 -1.98 -18.06
C VAL A 62 11.78 -2.84 -19.21
N ASP A 63 12.69 -3.63 -19.73
CA ASP A 63 12.52 -4.48 -20.91
C ASP A 63 13.35 -5.76 -20.81
N HIS A 64 13.53 -6.48 -21.92
CA HIS A 64 14.31 -7.72 -21.94
C HIS A 64 15.79 -7.55 -21.54
N SER A 65 16.34 -6.34 -21.63
CA SER A 65 17.73 -6.08 -21.24
C SER A 65 17.89 -5.87 -19.74
N THR A 66 16.90 -5.28 -19.08
CA THR A 66 16.89 -5.01 -17.64
C THR A 66 16.23 -6.13 -16.83
N GLY A 67 15.25 -6.82 -17.40
CA GLY A 67 14.47 -7.85 -16.70
C GLY A 67 13.53 -7.30 -15.64
N ASN A 68 13.12 -8.17 -14.70
CA ASN A 68 12.31 -7.79 -13.56
C ASN A 68 13.14 -7.04 -12.52
N ILE A 69 12.54 -6.04 -11.89
CA ILE A 69 13.20 -5.20 -10.89
C ILE A 69 12.59 -5.46 -9.51
N ASP A 70 13.42 -5.71 -8.51
CA ASP A 70 13.07 -5.76 -7.09
C ASP A 70 14.09 -4.92 -6.30
N HIS A 71 13.66 -3.80 -5.74
CA HIS A 71 14.54 -2.83 -5.07
C HIS A 71 13.99 -2.43 -3.70
N LYS A 72 14.88 -2.31 -2.71
CA LYS A 72 14.50 -1.93 -1.34
C LYS A 72 14.21 -0.43 -1.16
N GLY A 73 14.70 0.42 -2.05
CA GLY A 73 14.46 1.85 -2.06
C GLY A 73 13.35 2.25 -3.04
N SER A 74 13.43 3.48 -3.53
CA SER A 74 12.57 4.01 -4.59
C SER A 74 13.13 3.71 -5.97
N ILE A 75 12.27 3.67 -6.98
CA ILE A 75 12.65 3.44 -8.39
C ILE A 75 12.17 4.60 -9.24
N HIS A 76 13.04 5.11 -10.10
CA HIS A 76 12.71 6.10 -11.12
C HIS A 76 13.06 5.56 -12.51
N ILE A 77 12.05 5.38 -13.35
CA ILE A 77 12.17 4.90 -14.72
C ILE A 77 11.87 6.07 -15.64
N THR A 78 12.91 6.61 -16.30
CA THR A 78 12.78 7.77 -17.19
C THR A 78 12.11 7.44 -18.53
N GLY A 79 12.08 6.16 -18.91
CA GLY A 79 11.41 5.65 -20.10
C GLY A 79 10.18 4.82 -19.78
N ASN A 80 10.04 3.69 -20.47
CA ASN A 80 8.85 2.86 -20.44
C ASN A 80 9.06 1.55 -19.66
N VAL A 81 7.94 0.96 -19.20
CA VAL A 81 7.92 -0.43 -18.71
C VAL A 81 7.18 -1.29 -19.71
N CYS A 82 7.90 -2.25 -20.29
CA CYS A 82 7.37 -3.15 -21.31
C CYS A 82 6.50 -4.25 -20.71
N ASP A 83 5.84 -4.96 -21.60
CA ASP A 83 4.89 -6.04 -21.32
C ASP A 83 5.57 -7.23 -20.60
N ASN A 84 4.85 -7.85 -19.66
CA ASN A 84 5.25 -9.03 -18.87
C ASN A 84 6.36 -8.80 -17.83
N PHE A 85 6.80 -7.58 -17.61
CA PHE A 85 7.77 -7.29 -16.55
C PHE A 85 7.10 -6.91 -15.23
N THR A 86 7.86 -7.13 -14.16
CA THR A 86 7.46 -6.78 -12.80
C THR A 86 8.47 -5.77 -12.23
N VAL A 87 7.96 -4.66 -11.73
CA VAL A 87 8.73 -3.66 -10.99
C VAL A 87 8.23 -3.64 -9.56
N LYS A 88 9.12 -3.93 -8.61
CA LYS A 88 8.80 -3.95 -7.19
C LYS A 88 9.75 -3.04 -6.40
N ALA A 89 9.17 -2.18 -5.56
CA ALA A 89 9.89 -1.25 -4.70
C ALA A 89 9.31 -1.26 -3.28
N VAL A 90 10.16 -1.04 -2.28
CA VAL A 90 9.71 -0.69 -0.92
C VAL A 90 9.39 0.80 -0.83
N GLY A 91 10.16 1.65 -1.53
CA GLY A 91 9.85 3.07 -1.69
C GLY A 91 8.90 3.35 -2.84
N ASN A 92 8.92 4.58 -3.35
CA ASN A 92 8.06 5.02 -4.44
C ASN A 92 8.52 4.46 -5.80
N VAL A 93 7.57 4.33 -6.74
CA VAL A 93 7.88 4.03 -8.14
C VAL A 93 7.40 5.18 -9.01
N ILE A 94 8.33 5.79 -9.75
CA ILE A 94 8.06 6.86 -10.71
C ILE A 94 8.41 6.35 -12.11
N VAL A 95 7.46 6.49 -13.04
CA VAL A 95 7.66 6.14 -14.46
C VAL A 95 7.29 7.35 -15.31
N ASP A 96 8.25 7.94 -16.01
CA ASP A 96 8.00 9.11 -16.86
C ASP A 96 7.33 8.73 -18.18
N GLY A 97 7.47 7.49 -18.61
CA GLY A 97 6.90 6.92 -19.83
C GLY A 97 5.55 6.26 -19.64
N VAL A 98 5.30 5.28 -20.50
CA VAL A 98 4.10 4.43 -20.50
C VAL A 98 4.42 3.07 -19.90
N VAL A 99 3.46 2.50 -19.17
CA VAL A 99 3.51 1.12 -18.70
C VAL A 99 2.57 0.27 -19.54
N GLU A 100 3.08 -0.81 -20.11
CA GLU A 100 2.30 -1.74 -20.93
C GLU A 100 2.28 -3.13 -20.32
N GLY A 101 1.11 -3.72 -20.07
CA GLY A 101 0.91 -5.12 -19.67
C GLY A 101 1.80 -5.64 -18.53
N ALA A 102 2.31 -4.76 -17.68
CA ALA A 102 3.28 -5.04 -16.62
C ALA A 102 2.64 -5.02 -15.24
N GLN A 103 3.42 -5.43 -14.23
CA GLN A 103 3.03 -5.35 -12.83
C GLN A 103 3.91 -4.35 -12.10
N ILE A 104 3.30 -3.37 -11.46
CA ILE A 104 4.00 -2.36 -10.63
C ILE A 104 3.54 -2.52 -9.19
N LEU A 105 4.48 -2.81 -8.30
CA LEU A 105 4.23 -3.00 -6.87
C LEU A 105 5.10 -2.04 -6.06
N SER A 106 4.50 -1.31 -5.14
CA SER A 106 5.20 -0.38 -4.25
C SER A 106 4.54 -0.38 -2.87
N GLU A 107 5.33 -0.28 -1.81
CA GLU A 107 4.79 0.02 -0.48
C GLU A 107 4.51 1.52 -0.29
N GLY A 108 5.10 2.38 -1.14
CA GLY A 108 4.86 3.82 -1.23
C GLY A 108 3.90 4.20 -2.36
N ASP A 109 4.15 5.37 -2.94
CA ASP A 109 3.37 5.93 -4.06
C ASP A 109 3.82 5.36 -5.41
N ILE A 110 2.87 5.28 -6.36
CA ILE A 110 3.15 4.94 -7.76
C ILE A 110 2.69 6.09 -8.65
N ILE A 111 3.65 6.67 -9.39
CA ILE A 111 3.41 7.79 -10.30
C ILE A 111 3.79 7.34 -11.72
N ILE A 112 2.82 7.38 -12.64
CA ILE A 112 3.04 7.04 -14.06
C ILE A 112 2.67 8.29 -14.89
N ALA A 113 3.66 9.08 -15.27
CA ALA A 113 3.43 10.39 -15.88
C ALA A 113 2.58 10.35 -17.15
N ARG A 114 2.71 9.31 -17.97
CA ARG A 114 1.87 9.14 -19.16
C ARG A 114 0.68 8.23 -18.90
N GLY A 115 0.82 7.13 -18.17
CA GLY A 115 -0.28 6.24 -17.84
C GLY A 115 0.02 4.78 -18.20
N MET A 116 -0.99 3.92 -18.00
CA MET A 116 -0.83 2.48 -18.17
C MET A 116 -1.92 1.87 -19.05
N ASN A 117 -1.49 1.10 -20.06
CA ASN A 117 -2.33 0.15 -20.77
C ASN A 117 -2.00 -1.26 -20.27
N GLY A 118 -2.87 -1.84 -19.47
CA GLY A 118 -2.63 -3.13 -18.84
C GLY A 118 -2.84 -4.33 -19.76
N LYS A 119 -3.41 -4.14 -20.95
CA LYS A 119 -3.73 -5.24 -21.90
C LYS A 119 -4.48 -6.40 -21.22
N GLY A 120 -5.29 -6.12 -20.19
CA GLY A 120 -6.07 -7.10 -19.43
C GLY A 120 -5.30 -7.93 -18.39
N LYS A 121 -3.98 -7.77 -18.28
CA LYS A 121 -3.08 -8.48 -17.33
C LYS A 121 -2.29 -7.53 -16.44
N GLY A 122 -2.28 -6.24 -16.77
CA GLY A 122 -1.59 -5.22 -16.00
C GLY A 122 -2.12 -5.07 -14.57
N LYS A 123 -1.21 -4.87 -13.63
CA LYS A 123 -1.54 -4.76 -12.22
C LYS A 123 -0.74 -3.65 -11.54
N ILE A 124 -1.43 -2.86 -10.71
CA ILE A 124 -0.83 -1.85 -9.84
C ILE A 124 -1.21 -2.18 -8.40
N ILE A 125 -0.21 -2.26 -7.51
CA ILE A 125 -0.42 -2.35 -6.06
C ILE A 125 0.41 -1.27 -5.41
N ALA A 126 -0.25 -0.30 -4.77
CA ALA A 126 0.40 0.79 -4.04
C ALA A 126 0.00 0.77 -2.56
N GLY A 127 0.98 0.84 -1.68
CA GLY A 127 0.75 1.12 -0.26
C GLY A 127 0.39 2.59 0.00
N GLY A 128 0.67 3.47 -0.94
CA GLY A 128 0.32 4.89 -0.97
C GLY A 128 -0.68 5.22 -2.08
N ASN A 129 -0.42 6.32 -2.77
CA ASN A 129 -1.27 6.87 -3.82
C ASN A 129 -0.89 6.32 -5.20
N VAL A 130 -1.85 6.36 -6.13
CA VAL A 130 -1.60 6.09 -7.55
C VAL A 130 -1.97 7.32 -8.36
N ILE A 131 -1.00 7.86 -9.09
CA ILE A 131 -1.17 9.01 -9.96
C ILE A 131 -0.80 8.58 -11.39
N ALA A 132 -1.72 8.74 -12.33
CA ALA A 132 -1.49 8.36 -13.71
C ALA A 132 -2.31 9.23 -14.65
N LYS A 133 -1.84 9.47 -15.88
CA LYS A 133 -2.65 10.20 -16.85
C LYS A 133 -3.83 9.38 -17.35
N PHE A 134 -3.63 8.09 -17.60
CA PHE A 134 -4.72 7.19 -17.94
C PHE A 134 -4.47 5.78 -17.36
N LEU A 135 -5.55 5.06 -17.14
CA LEU A 135 -5.57 3.65 -16.71
C LEU A 135 -6.52 2.90 -17.63
N GLU A 136 -6.01 1.97 -18.42
CA GLU A 136 -6.79 1.19 -19.39
C GLU A 136 -6.55 -0.31 -19.19
N SER A 137 -7.63 -1.08 -19.00
CA SER A 137 -7.58 -2.55 -18.83
C SER A 137 -6.59 -3.01 -17.74
N VAL A 138 -6.61 -2.32 -16.57
CA VAL A 138 -5.68 -2.51 -15.44
C VAL A 138 -6.46 -2.90 -14.19
N ASP A 139 -5.83 -3.74 -13.34
CA ASP A 139 -6.27 -4.00 -11.97
C ASP A 139 -5.42 -3.16 -11.00
N VAL A 140 -6.04 -2.20 -10.33
CA VAL A 140 -5.40 -1.23 -9.43
C VAL A 140 -5.87 -1.43 -8.01
N ASN A 141 -4.94 -1.62 -7.08
CA ASN A 141 -5.17 -1.62 -5.65
C ASN A 141 -4.29 -0.56 -4.98
N ALA A 142 -4.89 0.45 -4.38
CA ALA A 142 -4.21 1.52 -3.66
C ALA A 142 -4.71 1.64 -2.23
N ASP A 143 -3.79 1.89 -1.30
CA ASP A 143 -4.17 2.21 0.08
C ASP A 143 -4.50 3.71 0.24
N GLY A 144 -3.90 4.57 -0.59
CA GLY A 144 -4.18 5.99 -0.73
C GLY A 144 -5.18 6.31 -1.84
N TYR A 145 -5.20 7.57 -2.31
CA TYR A 145 -6.08 8.00 -3.39
C TYR A 145 -5.57 7.56 -4.78
N VAL A 146 -6.49 7.55 -5.75
CA VAL A 146 -6.16 7.35 -7.17
C VAL A 146 -6.55 8.61 -7.94
N ASP A 147 -5.57 9.23 -8.61
CA ASP A 147 -5.78 10.44 -9.42
C ASP A 147 -5.37 10.19 -10.87
N CYS A 148 -6.29 10.42 -11.80
CA CYS A 148 -5.99 10.29 -13.23
C CYS A 148 -6.97 11.10 -14.12
N ASP A 149 -6.56 11.30 -15.38
CA ASP A 149 -7.42 11.96 -16.36
C ASP A 149 -8.48 11.03 -16.97
N SER A 150 -8.24 9.71 -16.99
CA SER A 150 -9.22 8.77 -17.54
C SER A 150 -9.01 7.34 -17.03
N ILE A 151 -10.13 6.64 -16.84
CA ILE A 151 -10.17 5.21 -16.50
C ILE A 151 -11.05 4.47 -17.50
N LEU A 152 -10.49 3.47 -18.17
CA LEU A 152 -11.14 2.66 -19.19
C LEU A 152 -11.05 1.18 -18.85
N HIS A 153 -12.19 0.50 -18.84
CA HIS A 153 -12.27 -0.97 -18.70
C HIS A 153 -11.42 -1.54 -17.55
N SER A 154 -11.21 -0.77 -16.49
CA SER A 154 -10.29 -1.10 -15.41
C SER A 154 -11.03 -1.46 -14.13
N LYS A 155 -10.35 -2.22 -13.26
CA LYS A 155 -10.79 -2.49 -11.90
C LYS A 155 -9.93 -1.67 -10.96
N VAL A 156 -10.51 -0.67 -10.31
CA VAL A 156 -9.82 0.20 -9.36
C VAL A 156 -10.39 0.02 -7.98
N LYS A 157 -9.53 -0.27 -7.01
CA LYS A 157 -9.91 -0.37 -5.61
C LYS A 157 -9.00 0.51 -4.76
N THR A 158 -9.59 1.39 -3.96
CA THR A 158 -8.86 2.26 -3.04
C THR A 158 -9.53 2.35 -1.67
N LYS A 159 -8.71 2.53 -0.63
CA LYS A 159 -9.21 2.85 0.73
C LYS A 159 -9.51 4.33 0.91
N ASP A 160 -9.24 5.16 -0.08
CA ASP A 160 -9.45 6.61 -0.07
C ASP A 160 -10.43 7.04 -1.17
N GLU A 161 -10.11 8.05 -1.93
CA GLU A 161 -10.91 8.65 -2.99
C GLU A 161 -10.35 8.33 -4.39
N VAL A 162 -11.21 8.40 -5.40
CA VAL A 162 -10.81 8.36 -6.82
C VAL A 162 -11.16 9.70 -7.46
N HIS A 163 -10.14 10.35 -8.01
CA HIS A 163 -10.27 11.64 -8.69
C HIS A 163 -10.01 11.46 -10.19
N VAL A 164 -11.02 11.78 -11.00
CA VAL A 164 -10.93 11.74 -12.48
C VAL A 164 -11.53 13.04 -13.03
N VAL A 165 -10.94 14.15 -12.60
CA VAL A 165 -11.46 15.51 -12.90
C VAL A 165 -10.63 16.29 -13.93
N GLY A 166 -9.58 15.69 -14.45
CA GLY A 166 -8.69 16.28 -15.41
C GLY A 166 -9.36 16.69 -16.73
N LYS A 167 -8.57 17.10 -17.73
CA LYS A 167 -9.07 17.68 -18.98
C LYS A 167 -10.08 16.78 -19.70
N ARG A 168 -9.83 15.49 -19.78
CA ARG A 168 -10.76 14.47 -20.32
C ARG A 168 -11.79 14.07 -19.27
N GLY A 169 -11.36 13.68 -18.09
CA GLY A 169 -12.17 13.46 -16.90
C GLY A 169 -13.26 12.40 -17.07
N PHE A 170 -12.95 11.18 -17.56
CA PHE A 170 -13.98 10.18 -17.75
C PHE A 170 -13.63 8.81 -17.15
N ILE A 171 -14.66 8.13 -16.66
CA ILE A 171 -14.63 6.73 -16.26
C ILE A 171 -15.61 5.97 -17.15
N THR A 172 -15.13 4.97 -17.88
CA THR A 172 -15.96 4.19 -18.79
C THR A 172 -15.61 2.70 -18.71
N GLY A 173 -16.58 1.88 -18.37
CA GLY A 173 -16.42 0.44 -18.24
C GLY A 173 -15.64 0.04 -16.99
N GLY A 174 -15.79 -1.23 -16.59
CA GLY A 174 -15.10 -1.77 -15.44
C GLY A 174 -15.78 -1.48 -14.10
N ARG A 175 -15.00 -1.57 -13.01
CA ARG A 175 -15.51 -1.39 -11.63
C ARG A 175 -14.56 -0.54 -10.81
N ILE A 176 -15.09 0.52 -10.24
CA ILE A 176 -14.38 1.45 -9.36
C ILE A 176 -14.92 1.30 -7.95
N CYS A 177 -14.06 0.97 -6.99
CA CYS A 177 -14.40 0.84 -5.57
C CYS A 177 -13.57 1.82 -4.76
N ALA A 178 -14.21 2.81 -4.14
CA ALA A 178 -13.55 3.81 -3.28
C ALA A 178 -14.23 3.90 -1.92
N THR A 179 -13.46 3.95 -0.84
CA THR A 179 -14.06 3.99 0.50
C THR A 179 -14.68 5.35 0.83
N LYS A 180 -14.06 6.45 0.41
CA LYS A 180 -14.54 7.80 0.74
C LYS A 180 -15.41 8.43 -0.34
N GLY A 181 -15.08 8.22 -1.60
CA GLY A 181 -15.86 8.78 -2.70
C GLY A 181 -15.18 8.75 -4.06
N VAL A 182 -15.94 9.15 -5.06
CA VAL A 182 -15.47 9.28 -6.46
C VAL A 182 -15.85 10.66 -6.96
N GLN A 183 -14.88 11.38 -7.52
CA GLN A 183 -15.07 12.64 -8.22
C GLN A 183 -14.68 12.45 -9.68
N VAL A 184 -15.61 12.70 -10.58
CA VAL A 184 -15.39 12.49 -12.00
C VAL A 184 -16.10 13.58 -12.81
N LYS A 185 -15.56 13.91 -13.99
CA LYS A 185 -16.25 14.80 -14.91
C LYS A 185 -17.36 14.07 -15.65
N ASN A 186 -17.06 12.98 -16.34
CA ASN A 186 -18.04 12.19 -17.07
C ASN A 186 -18.01 10.72 -16.60
N LEU A 187 -19.16 10.16 -16.29
CA LEU A 187 -19.30 8.81 -15.76
C LEU A 187 -20.15 7.94 -16.70
N GLY A 188 -19.57 6.82 -17.16
CA GLY A 188 -20.16 5.98 -18.19
C GLY A 188 -19.87 6.51 -19.60
N SER A 189 -20.62 6.04 -20.58
CA SER A 189 -20.50 6.47 -21.96
C SER A 189 -21.87 6.50 -22.66
N ARG A 190 -21.97 7.26 -23.74
CA ARG A 190 -23.18 7.29 -24.59
C ARG A 190 -23.48 5.94 -25.27
N MET A 191 -22.46 5.09 -25.40
CA MET A 191 -22.58 3.75 -25.97
C MET A 191 -23.16 2.72 -24.98
N GLY A 192 -23.50 3.13 -23.74
CA GLY A 192 -24.07 2.24 -22.74
C GLY A 192 -23.10 1.18 -22.21
N VAL A 193 -21.80 1.48 -22.15
CA VAL A 193 -20.83 0.56 -21.57
C VAL A 193 -21.07 0.38 -20.07
N ASN A 194 -21.26 -0.86 -19.64
CA ASN A 194 -21.52 -1.18 -18.25
C ASN A 194 -20.39 -0.67 -17.34
N THR A 195 -20.71 0.31 -16.51
CA THR A 195 -19.78 0.99 -15.61
C THR A 195 -20.30 0.89 -14.18
N ILE A 196 -19.51 0.34 -13.27
CA ILE A 196 -19.91 0.15 -11.86
C ILE A 196 -19.05 1.04 -10.99
N VAL A 197 -19.67 1.91 -10.22
CA VAL A 197 -19.00 2.74 -9.20
C VAL A 197 -19.58 2.41 -7.84
N GLU A 198 -18.72 1.91 -6.97
CA GLU A 198 -19.07 1.55 -5.62
C GLU A 198 -18.31 2.43 -4.63
N VAL A 199 -19.03 3.12 -3.75
CA VAL A 199 -18.43 3.97 -2.73
C VAL A 199 -18.98 3.66 -1.34
N GLY A 200 -18.14 3.90 -0.33
CA GLY A 200 -18.48 3.62 1.05
C GLY A 200 -17.98 2.26 1.53
N ALA A 201 -18.23 1.95 2.80
CA ALA A 201 -17.78 0.72 3.40
C ALA A 201 -18.51 -0.50 2.86
N ASP A 202 -17.76 -1.54 2.57
CA ASP A 202 -18.27 -2.86 2.24
C ASP A 202 -19.21 -3.37 3.36
N PRO A 203 -20.41 -3.89 3.04
CA PRO A 203 -21.30 -4.52 4.01
C PRO A 203 -20.64 -5.62 4.83
N SER A 204 -19.65 -6.34 4.29
CA SER A 204 -18.87 -7.34 5.00
C SER A 204 -18.11 -6.79 6.22
N LEU A 205 -17.83 -5.49 6.26
CA LEU A 205 -17.18 -4.86 7.42
C LEU A 205 -18.05 -4.91 8.68
N LYS A 206 -19.38 -4.88 8.56
CA LYS A 206 -20.28 -5.02 9.71
C LYS A 206 -20.19 -6.42 10.32
N GLN A 207 -20.18 -7.45 9.47
CA GLN A 207 -20.00 -8.82 9.92
C GLN A 207 -18.65 -9.02 10.60
N LYS A 208 -17.60 -8.44 10.01
CA LYS A 208 -16.24 -8.50 10.57
C LYS A 208 -16.11 -7.77 11.92
N ILE A 209 -16.84 -6.68 12.12
CA ILE A 209 -16.95 -6.00 13.43
C ILE A 209 -17.56 -6.95 14.45
N GLN A 210 -18.67 -7.61 14.10
CA GLN A 210 -19.37 -8.55 15.00
C GLN A 210 -18.48 -9.74 15.40
N GLU A 211 -17.76 -10.34 14.46
CA GLU A 211 -16.78 -11.42 14.72
C GLU A 211 -15.66 -10.97 15.68
N LEU A 212 -15.12 -9.78 15.46
CA LEU A 212 -14.07 -9.22 16.32
C LEU A 212 -14.60 -8.87 17.73
N GLU A 213 -15.83 -8.38 17.84
CA GLU A 213 -16.48 -8.11 19.12
C GLU A 213 -16.74 -9.39 19.90
N GLN A 214 -17.18 -10.47 19.24
CA GLN A 214 -17.31 -11.79 19.87
C GLN A 214 -15.96 -12.33 20.37
N THR A 215 -14.88 -12.14 19.61
CA THR A 215 -13.53 -12.52 20.03
C THR A 215 -13.10 -11.74 21.28
N LEU A 216 -13.38 -10.44 21.35
CA LEU A 216 -13.10 -9.61 22.53
C LEU A 216 -13.83 -10.13 23.76
N GLU A 217 -15.12 -10.42 23.63
CA GLU A 217 -15.94 -10.93 24.74
C GLU A 217 -15.42 -12.28 25.25
N ALA A 218 -15.04 -13.19 24.33
CA ALA A 218 -14.48 -14.49 24.69
C ALA A 218 -13.17 -14.33 25.49
N ASN A 219 -12.27 -13.51 25.00
CA ASN A 219 -11.00 -13.22 25.65
C ASN A 219 -11.19 -12.48 27.00
N GLU A 220 -12.13 -11.56 27.10
CA GLU A 220 -12.46 -10.88 28.36
C GLU A 220 -13.01 -11.84 29.41
N ARG A 221 -13.80 -12.85 29.03
CA ARG A 221 -14.25 -13.92 29.93
C ARG A 221 -13.05 -14.73 30.46
N ILE A 222 -12.08 -15.05 29.62
CA ILE A 222 -10.85 -15.76 30.02
C ILE A 222 -10.04 -14.90 31.01
N ILE A 223 -9.83 -13.62 30.69
CA ILE A 223 -9.11 -12.66 31.55
C ILE A 223 -9.79 -12.50 32.90
N LYS A 224 -11.14 -12.37 32.91
CA LYS A 224 -11.94 -12.24 34.15
C LYS A 224 -11.82 -13.46 35.06
N LYS A 225 -11.81 -14.68 34.49
CA LYS A 225 -11.62 -15.93 35.22
C LYS A 225 -10.18 -16.12 35.75
N ALA A 226 -9.19 -15.73 34.95
CA ALA A 226 -7.77 -15.89 35.30
C ALA A 226 -7.29 -14.89 36.38
N ARG A 227 -7.82 -13.68 36.39
CA ARG A 227 -7.38 -12.58 37.28
C ARG A 227 -7.39 -12.93 38.76
N PRO A 228 -8.46 -13.50 39.38
CA PRO A 228 -8.46 -13.81 40.80
C PRO A 228 -7.49 -14.91 41.17
N LEU A 229 -7.28 -15.89 40.30
CA LEU A 229 -6.29 -16.97 40.52
C LEU A 229 -4.86 -16.41 40.51
N LEU A 230 -4.55 -15.54 39.57
CA LEU A 230 -3.23 -14.91 39.43
C LEU A 230 -2.97 -13.93 40.56
N SER A 231 -3.96 -13.13 41.01
CA SER A 231 -3.81 -12.23 42.14
C SER A 231 -3.56 -12.99 43.45
N SER A 232 -4.35 -14.04 43.73
CA SER A 232 -4.13 -14.90 44.90
C SER A 232 -2.75 -15.54 44.92
N ALA A 233 -2.27 -16.03 43.76
CA ALA A 233 -0.92 -16.59 43.63
C ALA A 233 0.15 -15.51 43.92
N THR A 234 -0.02 -14.31 43.38
CA THR A 234 0.94 -13.19 43.64
C THR A 234 0.95 -12.79 45.10
N ASP A 235 -0.20 -12.77 45.76
CA ASP A 235 -0.30 -12.41 47.20
C ASP A 235 0.36 -13.48 48.09
N LYS A 236 0.18 -14.76 47.75
CA LYS A 236 0.89 -15.88 48.46
C LYS A 236 2.41 -15.76 48.33
N LEU A 237 2.90 -15.49 47.12
CA LEU A 237 4.33 -15.30 46.87
C LEU A 237 4.92 -14.11 47.63
N LYS A 238 4.19 -12.98 47.69
CA LYS A 238 4.60 -11.79 48.46
C LYS A 238 4.66 -12.05 49.96
N LYS A 239 3.82 -12.96 50.47
CA LYS A 239 3.80 -13.38 51.88
C LYS A 239 4.80 -14.51 52.20
N GLY A 240 5.62 -14.92 51.25
CA GLY A 240 6.60 -16.00 51.44
C GLY A 240 5.99 -17.41 51.59
N ILE A 241 4.70 -17.57 51.22
CA ILE A 241 4.00 -18.85 51.35
C ILE A 241 4.37 -19.75 50.17
N ALA A 242 4.93 -20.93 50.43
CA ALA A 242 5.26 -21.88 49.38
C ALA A 242 4.00 -22.38 48.65
N ILE A 243 4.06 -22.40 47.33
CA ILE A 243 2.97 -22.90 46.47
C ILE A 243 3.32 -24.34 46.07
N PRO A 244 2.42 -25.32 46.26
CA PRO A 244 2.62 -26.70 45.82
C PRO A 244 2.90 -26.79 44.33
N ASN A 245 3.70 -27.76 43.89
CA ASN A 245 4.13 -27.92 42.50
C ASN A 245 2.97 -28.10 41.54
N ASP A 246 1.90 -28.80 41.93
CA ASP A 246 0.72 -28.99 41.12
C ASP A 246 -0.04 -27.68 40.87
N GLN A 247 -0.11 -26.81 41.89
CA GLN A 247 -0.70 -25.48 41.75
C GLN A 247 0.19 -24.55 40.92
N LEU A 248 1.50 -24.70 40.98
CA LEU A 248 2.47 -23.89 40.24
C LEU A 248 2.37 -24.16 38.73
N ALA A 249 2.16 -25.41 38.33
CA ALA A 249 1.93 -25.77 36.92
C ALA A 249 0.63 -25.14 36.39
N LEU A 250 -0.44 -25.19 37.18
CA LEU A 250 -1.74 -24.58 36.84
C LEU A 250 -1.62 -23.04 36.73
N ILE A 251 -0.91 -22.38 37.66
CA ILE A 251 -0.69 -20.93 37.64
C ILE A 251 0.10 -20.52 36.40
N LYS A 252 1.18 -21.26 36.06
CA LYS A 252 1.97 -21.00 34.85
C LYS A 252 1.11 -21.09 33.58
N LYS A 253 0.29 -22.14 33.46
CA LYS A 253 -0.64 -22.31 32.33
C LYS A 253 -1.66 -21.19 32.26
N THR A 254 -2.26 -20.82 33.40
CA THR A 254 -3.24 -19.71 33.49
C THR A 254 -2.62 -18.38 33.16
N HIS A 255 -1.38 -18.12 33.62
CA HIS A 255 -0.64 -16.90 33.30
C HIS A 255 -0.31 -16.80 31.81
N SER A 256 0.10 -17.90 31.18
CA SER A 256 0.34 -17.95 29.72
C SER A 256 -0.95 -17.63 28.96
N THR A 257 -2.06 -18.30 29.30
CA THR A 257 -3.37 -18.09 28.67
C THR A 257 -3.86 -16.63 28.87
N TYR A 258 -3.69 -16.06 30.06
CA TYR A 258 -4.00 -14.66 30.36
C TYR A 258 -3.20 -13.68 29.50
N ASN A 259 -1.90 -13.89 29.34
CA ASN A 259 -1.04 -13.02 28.54
C ASN A 259 -1.39 -13.10 27.05
N VAL A 260 -1.66 -14.29 26.53
CA VAL A 260 -2.12 -14.49 25.15
C VAL A 260 -3.44 -13.75 24.91
N ALA A 261 -4.45 -13.97 25.76
CA ALA A 261 -5.75 -13.29 25.64
C ALA A 261 -5.62 -11.77 25.76
N LYS A 262 -4.75 -11.25 26.64
CA LYS A 262 -4.50 -9.82 26.80
C LYS A 262 -3.84 -9.20 25.55
N SER A 263 -2.83 -9.86 24.99
CA SER A 263 -2.13 -9.38 23.79
C SER A 263 -3.04 -9.42 22.56
N GLU A 264 -3.84 -10.47 22.42
CA GLU A 264 -4.81 -10.60 21.36
C GLU A 264 -5.90 -9.53 21.45
N ASN A 265 -6.43 -9.24 22.66
CA ASN A 265 -7.38 -8.15 22.86
C ASN A 265 -6.84 -6.79 22.44
N ALA A 266 -5.55 -6.51 22.69
CA ALA A 266 -4.93 -5.26 22.25
C ALA A 266 -4.93 -5.16 20.70
N ARG A 267 -4.56 -6.25 20.02
CA ARG A 267 -4.56 -6.33 18.54
C ARG A 267 -5.99 -6.19 17.97
N VAL A 268 -6.95 -6.91 18.56
CA VAL A 268 -8.36 -6.87 18.12
C VAL A 268 -8.97 -5.48 18.31
N ARG A 269 -8.73 -4.82 19.45
CA ARG A 269 -9.19 -3.45 19.69
C ARG A 269 -8.62 -2.46 18.68
N GLN A 270 -7.33 -2.56 18.37
CA GLN A 270 -6.70 -1.71 17.34
C GLN A 270 -7.34 -1.93 15.96
N ARG A 271 -7.60 -3.20 15.61
CA ARG A 271 -8.24 -3.56 14.34
C ARG A 271 -9.69 -3.07 14.27
N LEU A 272 -10.47 -3.23 15.36
CA LEU A 272 -11.82 -2.70 15.49
C LEU A 272 -11.86 -1.18 15.33
N LYS A 273 -10.94 -0.45 15.98
CA LYS A 273 -10.83 1.00 15.83
C LYS A 273 -10.65 1.39 14.37
N LYS A 274 -9.67 0.78 13.68
CA LYS A 274 -9.42 1.06 12.25
C LYS A 274 -10.66 0.80 11.38
N ILE A 275 -11.39 -0.30 11.62
CA ILE A 275 -12.58 -0.65 10.84
C ILE A 275 -13.73 0.32 11.15
N LYS A 276 -13.97 0.68 12.43
CA LYS A 276 -15.00 1.65 12.84
C LYS A 276 -14.71 3.05 12.27
N ASP A 277 -13.46 3.49 12.29
CA ASP A 277 -13.04 4.76 11.68
C ASP A 277 -13.26 4.78 10.16
N ALA A 278 -12.95 3.68 9.48
CA ALA A 278 -13.23 3.54 8.04
C ALA A 278 -14.75 3.56 7.77
N LEU A 279 -15.55 2.89 8.60
CA LEU A 279 -17.01 2.88 8.48
C LEU A 279 -17.62 4.28 8.69
N GLU A 280 -17.15 5.05 9.67
CA GLU A 280 -17.60 6.42 9.90
C GLU A 280 -17.25 7.34 8.72
N LYS A 281 -16.02 7.26 8.20
CA LYS A 281 -15.61 8.01 6.99
C LYS A 281 -16.48 7.66 5.79
N SER A 282 -16.88 6.40 5.66
CA SER A 282 -17.70 5.92 4.54
C SER A 282 -19.17 6.37 4.60
N LYS A 283 -19.69 6.79 5.74
CA LYS A 283 -21.07 7.32 5.85
C LYS A 283 -21.32 8.57 5.01
N ARG A 284 -20.26 9.32 4.69
CA ARG A 284 -20.30 10.53 3.86
C ARG A 284 -19.90 10.27 2.42
N ALA A 285 -19.66 9.01 2.06
CA ALA A 285 -19.26 8.64 0.71
C ALA A 285 -20.28 9.11 -0.32
N SER A 286 -19.79 9.65 -1.42
CA SER A 286 -20.63 10.17 -2.48
C SER A 286 -19.92 10.03 -3.83
N VAL A 287 -20.71 10.04 -4.90
CA VAL A 287 -20.18 10.11 -6.27
C VAL A 287 -20.55 11.50 -6.82
N ILE A 288 -19.54 12.27 -7.18
CA ILE A 288 -19.70 13.63 -7.71
C ILE A 288 -19.38 13.60 -9.20
N VAL A 289 -20.33 14.03 -10.02
CA VAL A 289 -20.21 14.10 -11.48
C VAL A 289 -20.36 15.55 -11.92
N SER A 290 -19.25 16.20 -12.25
CA SER A 290 -19.25 17.61 -12.65
C SER A 290 -19.71 17.86 -14.09
N GLY A 291 -19.66 16.87 -14.97
CA GLY A 291 -20.18 16.86 -16.32
C GLY A 291 -21.46 16.03 -16.44
N GLU A 292 -21.38 14.82 -17.01
CA GLU A 292 -22.55 13.99 -17.31
C GLU A 292 -22.37 12.55 -16.82
N ALA A 293 -23.39 12.02 -16.12
CA ALA A 293 -23.53 10.60 -15.81
C ALA A 293 -24.45 9.96 -16.85
N TYR A 294 -23.95 8.94 -17.55
CA TYR A 294 -24.67 8.28 -18.66
C TYR A 294 -25.45 7.07 -18.18
N VAL A 295 -26.40 6.65 -18.99
CA VAL A 295 -27.17 5.41 -18.81
C VAL A 295 -26.25 4.16 -18.72
N SER A 296 -26.76 3.06 -18.20
CA SER A 296 -25.99 1.82 -17.96
C SER A 296 -24.83 1.99 -16.96
N THR A 297 -24.89 3.03 -16.14
CA THR A 297 -23.99 3.23 -15.01
C THR A 297 -24.68 2.76 -13.72
N LYS A 298 -24.07 1.81 -13.04
CA LYS A 298 -24.53 1.34 -11.74
C LYS A 298 -23.74 2.01 -10.62
N ILE A 299 -24.44 2.71 -9.74
CA ILE A 299 -23.87 3.39 -8.57
C ILE A 299 -24.27 2.61 -7.33
N VAL A 300 -23.29 2.29 -6.48
CA VAL A 300 -23.50 1.61 -5.21
C VAL A 300 -22.93 2.48 -4.09
N ILE A 301 -23.72 2.82 -3.09
CA ILE A 301 -23.29 3.62 -1.94
C ILE A 301 -23.64 2.89 -0.64
N GLY A 302 -22.62 2.38 0.05
CA GLY A 302 -22.80 1.65 1.31
C GLY A 302 -23.72 0.44 1.19
N GLY A 303 -23.63 -0.29 0.06
CA GLY A 303 -24.40 -1.50 -0.22
C GLY A 303 -25.80 -1.28 -0.85
N VAL A 304 -26.22 -0.03 -1.03
CA VAL A 304 -27.43 0.29 -1.78
C VAL A 304 -27.07 0.59 -3.22
N SER A 305 -27.77 0.02 -4.19
CA SER A 305 -27.50 0.20 -5.62
C SER A 305 -28.58 1.02 -6.31
N MET A 306 -28.18 1.75 -7.33
CA MET A 306 -29.03 2.51 -8.23
C MET A 306 -28.44 2.44 -9.64
N GLU A 307 -29.25 2.23 -10.65
CA GLU A 307 -28.88 2.39 -12.06
C GLU A 307 -29.30 3.77 -12.56
N VAL A 308 -28.45 4.35 -13.41
CA VAL A 308 -28.72 5.62 -14.06
C VAL A 308 -29.61 5.32 -15.29
N GLU A 309 -30.93 5.52 -15.17
CA GLU A 309 -31.92 5.23 -16.22
C GLU A 309 -31.93 6.30 -17.31
N ARG A 310 -31.55 7.52 -16.97
CA ARG A 310 -31.44 8.67 -17.91
C ARG A 310 -30.20 9.48 -17.60
N SER A 311 -29.55 10.05 -18.59
CA SER A 311 -28.38 10.89 -18.38
C SER A 311 -28.69 12.09 -17.50
N VAL A 312 -27.82 12.34 -16.52
CA VAL A 312 -27.95 13.45 -15.56
C VAL A 312 -26.67 14.26 -15.58
N ARG A 313 -26.80 15.59 -15.60
CA ARG A 313 -25.64 16.51 -15.62
C ARG A 313 -25.47 17.19 -14.28
N LYS A 314 -24.19 17.49 -13.96
CA LYS A 314 -23.80 18.26 -12.77
C LYS A 314 -24.52 17.78 -11.52
N CYS A 315 -24.23 16.52 -11.12
CA CYS A 315 -24.98 15.87 -10.06
C CYS A 315 -24.07 15.21 -9.03
N LYS A 316 -24.63 15.02 -7.85
CA LYS A 316 -24.04 14.31 -6.74
C LYS A 316 -24.98 13.19 -6.31
N PHE A 317 -24.47 11.96 -6.30
CA PHE A 317 -25.16 10.80 -5.75
C PHE A 317 -24.80 10.64 -4.29
N VAL A 318 -25.81 10.60 -3.43
CA VAL A 318 -25.65 10.45 -1.98
C VAL A 318 -26.63 9.43 -1.44
N ARG A 319 -26.25 8.71 -0.41
CA ARG A 319 -27.18 7.85 0.32
C ARG A 319 -27.94 8.69 1.35
N ASP A 320 -29.25 8.69 1.26
CA ASP A 320 -30.14 9.39 2.17
C ASP A 320 -31.32 8.47 2.56
N ARG A 321 -31.52 8.24 3.87
CA ARG A 321 -32.60 7.40 4.43
C ARG A 321 -32.76 6.02 3.78
N GLY A 322 -31.64 5.37 3.43
CA GLY A 322 -31.65 4.01 2.86
C GLY A 322 -31.75 3.91 1.35
N ALA A 323 -31.91 5.00 0.64
CA ALA A 323 -31.94 5.08 -0.82
C ALA A 323 -30.83 5.99 -1.35
N ILE A 324 -30.45 5.83 -2.62
CA ILE A 324 -29.55 6.77 -3.30
C ILE A 324 -30.41 7.89 -3.89
N LYS A 325 -30.05 9.12 -3.59
CA LYS A 325 -30.68 10.33 -4.14
C LYS A 325 -29.70 11.08 -5.02
N ILE A 326 -30.21 11.65 -6.10
CA ILE A 326 -29.47 12.55 -6.99
C ILE A 326 -29.75 13.98 -6.51
N ARG A 327 -28.68 14.74 -6.29
CA ARG A 327 -28.74 16.18 -5.98
C ARG A 327 -27.98 16.95 -7.07
N GLY A 328 -28.42 18.14 -7.42
CA GLY A 328 -27.66 19.06 -8.27
C GLY A 328 -26.39 19.54 -7.54
N LEU A 329 -25.35 19.87 -8.31
CA LEU A 329 -24.10 20.50 -7.82
C LEU A 329 -24.29 22.01 -7.74
#